data_5d2fea6788f61efa99efe9cba4a4a95f
#
_entry.id   5d2fea6788f61efa99efe9cba4a4a95f
#
_cell.length_a   1.000
_cell.length_b   1.000
_cell.length_c   1.000
_cell.angle_alpha   90.00
_cell.angle_beta   90.00
_cell.angle_gamma   90.00
#
_symmetry.space_group_name_H-M   'P 1'
#
loop_
_entity.id
_entity.type
_entity.pdbx_description
1 polymer ?
#
loop_
_entity_poly.entity_id
_entity_poly.type
_entity_poly.pdbx_seq_one_letter_code
_entity_poly.pdbx_strand_id
1 'polypeptide(L)'
;FHLLYTCNYNYLMSEAERLYQELKSGSQDSFQSLSELLLGIEDTAFLKQLSGSLLLKASADNPAFSAINLTEWLFEIDGEADPSQLKQRILDHLKRLLLLPPKDTNTSSMIDQITTYVEQNLSNSGLTLKFISEQVLFMNVDYVSKRFFKEAGRKFSDYLTDIRIMRAKEYIAAGEKIQIIAEKVGCGNNPHYFSQLFKKKTGMTPSAYSDCLRK
;
A
#
# COMPACT_ATOMS: atom_id res chain seq x y z
N PHE A 1 43.40 -17.72 -2.17
CA PHE A 1 42.12 -17.79 -1.43
C PHE A 1 41.31 -16.50 -1.58
N HIS A 2 41.88 -15.31 -1.41
CA HIS A 2 41.17 -14.02 -1.49
C HIS A 2 40.60 -13.72 -2.89
N LEU A 3 41.28 -14.10 -3.95
CA LEU A 3 40.85 -13.90 -5.36
C LEU A 3 39.65 -14.77 -5.75
N LEU A 4 39.52 -15.97 -5.19
CA LEU A 4 38.38 -16.86 -5.45
C LEU A 4 37.11 -16.38 -4.76
N TYR A 5 37.22 -15.80 -3.56
CA TYR A 5 36.11 -15.22 -2.83
C TYR A 5 35.56 -13.97 -3.53
N THR A 6 36.42 -13.06 -3.97
CA THR A 6 35.99 -11.85 -4.70
C THR A 6 35.34 -12.16 -6.05
N CYS A 7 35.83 -13.18 -6.77
CA CYS A 7 35.17 -13.65 -8.01
C CYS A 7 33.76 -14.18 -7.76
N ASN A 8 33.54 -14.87 -6.64
CA ASN A 8 32.23 -15.43 -6.32
C ASN A 8 31.22 -14.32 -5.96
N TYR A 9 31.64 -13.32 -5.20
CA TYR A 9 30.76 -12.19 -4.84
C TYR A 9 30.40 -11.33 -6.05
N ASN A 10 31.35 -11.06 -6.94
CA ASN A 10 31.08 -10.32 -8.18
C ASN A 10 30.12 -11.09 -9.09
N TYR A 11 30.24 -12.41 -9.18
CA TYR A 11 29.30 -13.25 -9.91
C TYR A 11 27.90 -13.18 -9.29
N LEU A 12 27.78 -13.35 -7.97
CA LEU A 12 26.49 -13.29 -7.28
C LEU A 12 25.81 -11.92 -7.41
N MET A 13 26.56 -10.84 -7.35
CA MET A 13 26.05 -9.48 -7.60
C MET A 13 25.52 -9.33 -9.02
N SER A 14 26.29 -9.78 -10.01
CA SER A 14 25.91 -9.71 -11.42
C SER A 14 24.67 -10.58 -11.72
N GLU A 15 24.61 -11.77 -11.15
CA GLU A 15 23.50 -12.68 -11.33
C GLU A 15 22.21 -12.18 -10.67
N ALA A 16 22.30 -11.65 -9.46
CA ALA A 16 21.16 -11.03 -8.78
C ALA A 16 20.62 -9.83 -9.56
N GLU A 17 21.52 -9.03 -10.14
CA GLU A 17 21.14 -7.90 -10.98
C GLU A 17 20.46 -8.37 -12.27
N ARG A 18 20.97 -9.40 -12.94
CA ARG A 18 20.36 -10.00 -14.14
C ARG A 18 18.94 -10.49 -13.83
N LEU A 19 18.79 -11.27 -12.76
CA LEU A 19 17.50 -11.79 -12.34
C LEU A 19 16.50 -10.66 -11.99
N TYR A 20 16.98 -9.59 -11.35
CA TYR A 20 16.17 -8.42 -11.09
C TYR A 20 15.69 -7.74 -12.38
N GLN A 21 16.53 -7.61 -13.42
CA GLN A 21 16.12 -7.03 -14.69
C GLN A 21 15.11 -7.94 -15.44
N GLU A 22 15.26 -9.25 -15.36
CA GLU A 22 14.30 -10.21 -15.92
C GLU A 22 12.93 -10.13 -15.21
N LEU A 23 12.93 -9.95 -13.90
CA LEU A 23 11.70 -9.68 -13.14
C LEU A 23 10.98 -8.41 -13.62
N LYS A 24 11.71 -7.34 -13.90
CA LYS A 24 11.14 -6.11 -14.47
C LYS A 24 10.51 -6.32 -15.85
N SER A 25 11.01 -7.27 -16.62
CA SER A 25 10.46 -7.61 -17.94
C SER A 25 9.23 -8.55 -17.88
N GLY A 26 8.80 -8.96 -16.67
CA GLY A 26 7.59 -9.75 -16.45
C GLY A 26 7.79 -11.26 -16.34
N SER A 27 9.02 -11.73 -16.18
CA SER A 27 9.29 -13.16 -15.96
C SER A 27 8.96 -13.58 -14.53
N GLN A 28 7.92 -14.38 -14.34
CA GLN A 28 7.52 -14.88 -13.01
C GLN A 28 8.55 -15.86 -12.40
N ASP A 29 9.25 -16.63 -13.23
CA ASP A 29 10.24 -17.61 -12.77
C ASP A 29 11.48 -16.93 -12.16
N SER A 30 11.77 -15.69 -12.57
CA SER A 30 12.95 -14.96 -12.09
C SER A 30 12.86 -14.55 -10.62
N PHE A 31 11.67 -14.42 -10.03
CA PHE A 31 11.53 -14.18 -8.59
C PHE A 31 11.93 -15.41 -7.78
N GLN A 32 11.54 -16.58 -8.22
CA GLN A 32 11.93 -17.83 -7.56
C GLN A 32 13.45 -18.00 -7.64
N SER A 33 14.03 -17.80 -8.81
CA SER A 33 15.49 -17.90 -9.02
C SER A 33 16.26 -16.88 -8.17
N LEU A 34 15.78 -15.64 -8.07
CA LEU A 34 16.38 -14.63 -7.21
C LEU A 34 16.26 -15.00 -5.72
N SER A 35 15.12 -15.54 -5.31
CA SER A 35 14.90 -16.03 -3.95
C SER A 35 15.85 -17.18 -3.60
N GLU A 36 16.01 -18.15 -4.47
CA GLU A 36 16.93 -19.28 -4.29
C GLU A 36 18.39 -18.80 -4.20
N LEU A 37 18.78 -17.83 -5.05
CA LEU A 37 20.11 -17.23 -5.00
C LEU A 37 20.36 -16.56 -3.65
N LEU A 38 19.44 -15.72 -3.16
CA LEU A 38 19.58 -15.03 -1.89
C LEU A 38 19.57 -16.01 -0.70
N LEU A 39 18.72 -17.04 -0.73
CA LEU A 39 18.66 -18.07 0.31
C LEU A 39 19.94 -18.92 0.36
N GLY A 40 20.65 -19.08 -0.75
CA GLY A 40 21.92 -19.80 -0.82
C GLY A 40 23.13 -19.05 -0.26
N ILE A 41 23.02 -17.74 0.03
CA ILE A 41 24.10 -16.94 0.58
C ILE A 41 24.20 -17.16 2.10
N GLU A 42 25.33 -17.67 2.58
CA GLU A 42 25.58 -17.90 4.01
C GLU A 42 26.23 -16.68 4.70
N ASP A 43 27.02 -15.90 3.95
CA ASP A 43 27.66 -14.69 4.45
C ASP A 43 26.60 -13.59 4.64
N THR A 44 26.24 -13.35 5.91
CA THR A 44 25.21 -12.36 6.27
C THR A 44 25.62 -10.92 5.93
N ALA A 45 26.91 -10.59 6.01
CA ALA A 45 27.39 -9.25 5.66
C ALA A 45 27.26 -9.00 4.16
N PHE A 46 27.63 -9.97 3.34
CA PHE A 46 27.46 -9.90 1.91
C PHE A 46 25.96 -9.90 1.53
N LEU A 47 25.15 -10.72 2.19
CA LEU A 47 23.69 -10.76 1.96
C LEU A 47 23.03 -9.39 2.23
N LYS A 48 23.40 -8.72 3.33
CA LYS A 48 22.94 -7.35 3.65
C LYS A 48 23.35 -6.35 2.58
N GLN A 49 24.60 -6.39 2.13
CA GLN A 49 25.13 -5.50 1.10
C GLN A 49 24.39 -5.71 -0.26
N LEU A 50 24.27 -6.96 -0.69
CA LEU A 50 23.59 -7.30 -1.93
C LEU A 50 22.12 -6.88 -1.91
N SER A 51 21.42 -7.19 -0.83
CA SER A 51 20.01 -6.85 -0.65
C SER A 51 19.77 -5.35 -0.59
N GLY A 52 20.62 -4.60 0.12
CA GLY A 52 20.59 -3.15 0.15
C GLY A 52 20.77 -2.55 -1.24
N SER A 53 21.70 -3.07 -2.04
CA SER A 53 21.91 -2.64 -3.42
C SER A 53 20.69 -2.90 -4.31
N LEU A 54 20.08 -4.09 -4.20
CA LEU A 54 18.86 -4.44 -4.96
C LEU A 54 17.66 -3.56 -4.55
N LEU A 55 17.48 -3.30 -3.25
CA LEU A 55 16.40 -2.45 -2.75
C LEU A 55 16.57 -0.99 -3.19
N LEU A 56 17.79 -0.45 -3.14
CA LEU A 56 18.11 0.88 -3.65
C LEU A 56 17.78 0.99 -5.13
N LYS A 57 18.17 0.01 -5.92
CA LYS A 57 17.91 -0.02 -7.36
C LYS A 57 16.42 -0.14 -7.66
N ALA A 58 15.72 -1.04 -6.97
CA ALA A 58 14.28 -1.24 -7.11
C ALA A 58 13.49 0.02 -6.71
N SER A 59 13.92 0.73 -5.68
CA SER A 59 13.30 2.00 -5.28
C SER A 59 13.54 3.12 -6.28
N ALA A 60 14.74 3.19 -6.89
CA ALA A 60 15.05 4.16 -7.93
C ALA A 60 14.24 3.92 -9.21
N ASP A 61 13.97 2.67 -9.54
CA ASP A 61 13.15 2.26 -10.67
C ASP A 61 11.64 2.49 -10.44
N ASN A 62 11.21 2.65 -9.20
CA ASN A 62 9.82 2.85 -8.83
C ASN A 62 9.59 4.16 -8.07
N PRO A 63 9.25 5.26 -8.76
CA PRO A 63 9.04 6.56 -8.13
C PRO A 63 7.82 6.62 -7.20
N ALA A 64 6.97 5.59 -7.19
CA ALA A 64 5.88 5.48 -6.24
C ALA A 64 6.36 5.07 -4.84
N PHE A 65 7.55 4.47 -4.75
CA PHE A 65 8.11 4.02 -3.49
C PHE A 65 8.64 5.21 -2.66
N SER A 66 8.36 5.21 -1.36
CA SER A 66 8.81 6.28 -0.46
C SER A 66 10.26 6.07 -0.02
N ALA A 67 11.05 7.15 -0.04
CA ALA A 67 12.39 7.13 0.53
C ALA A 67 12.39 6.80 2.05
N ILE A 68 11.31 7.14 2.76
CA ILE A 68 11.15 6.80 4.19
C ILE A 68 11.05 5.29 4.36
N ASN A 69 10.20 4.62 3.56
CA ASN A 69 10.06 3.17 3.62
C ASN A 69 11.38 2.46 3.31
N LEU A 70 12.13 2.97 2.32
CA LEU A 70 13.44 2.41 2.00
C LEU A 70 14.42 2.52 3.18
N THR A 71 14.47 3.67 3.85
CA THR A 71 15.32 3.88 5.02
C THR A 71 14.95 2.94 6.16
N GLU A 72 13.66 2.78 6.45
CA GLU A 72 13.16 1.84 7.47
C GLU A 72 13.57 0.40 7.13
N TRP A 73 13.37 -0.03 5.88
CA TRP A 73 13.73 -1.39 5.45
C TRP A 73 15.24 -1.66 5.50
N LEU A 74 16.06 -0.68 5.12
CA LEU A 74 17.52 -0.82 5.24
C LEU A 74 17.94 -0.93 6.72
N PHE A 75 17.29 -0.19 7.62
CA PHE A 75 17.51 -0.29 9.05
C PHE A 75 17.10 -1.66 9.62
N GLU A 76 15.94 -2.19 9.20
CA GLU A 76 15.48 -3.52 9.60
C GLU A 76 16.43 -4.62 9.15
N ILE A 77 16.96 -4.53 7.92
CA ILE A 77 17.93 -5.48 7.37
C ILE A 77 19.26 -5.38 8.12
N ASP A 78 19.76 -4.17 8.38
CA ASP A 78 21.03 -3.98 9.05
C ASP A 78 21.00 -4.43 10.51
N GLY A 79 19.88 -4.18 11.20
CA GLY A 79 19.68 -4.56 12.60
C GLY A 79 19.39 -6.05 12.83
N GLU A 80 19.03 -6.82 11.79
CA GLU A 80 18.71 -8.25 11.97
C GLU A 80 19.96 -9.09 12.11
N ALA A 81 20.03 -9.85 13.21
CA ALA A 81 21.16 -10.72 13.53
C ALA A 81 20.91 -12.20 13.17
N ASP A 82 19.64 -12.63 13.12
CA ASP A 82 19.28 -14.00 12.76
C ASP A 82 19.31 -14.18 11.23
N PRO A 83 20.15 -15.06 10.68
CA PRO A 83 20.26 -15.25 9.24
C PRO A 83 18.96 -15.69 8.57
N SER A 84 18.14 -16.49 9.25
CA SER A 84 16.88 -16.99 8.70
C SER A 84 15.84 -15.89 8.64
N GLN A 85 15.72 -15.08 9.70
CA GLN A 85 14.84 -13.93 9.73
C GLN A 85 15.30 -12.85 8.75
N LEU A 86 16.61 -12.62 8.63
CA LEU A 86 17.19 -11.71 7.65
C LEU A 86 16.76 -12.07 6.22
N LYS A 87 16.93 -13.33 5.83
CA LYS A 87 16.54 -13.82 4.50
C LYS A 87 15.04 -13.63 4.24
N GLN A 88 14.20 -13.95 5.22
CA GLN A 88 12.75 -13.77 5.11
C GLN A 88 12.37 -12.29 4.92
N ARG A 89 12.94 -11.38 5.73
CA ARG A 89 12.68 -9.94 5.60
C ARG A 89 13.08 -9.39 4.24
N ILE A 90 14.24 -9.78 3.75
CA ILE A 90 14.73 -9.36 2.42
C ILE A 90 13.76 -9.79 1.32
N LEU A 91 13.31 -11.03 1.34
CA LEU A 91 12.36 -11.55 0.37
C LEU A 91 11.01 -10.85 0.46
N ASP A 92 10.52 -10.55 1.66
CA ASP A 92 9.28 -9.82 1.86
C ASP A 92 9.37 -8.39 1.33
N HIS A 93 10.47 -7.69 1.57
CA HIS A 93 10.69 -6.34 1.04
C HIS A 93 10.82 -6.34 -0.49
N LEU A 94 11.57 -7.27 -1.07
CA LEU A 94 11.66 -7.41 -2.52
C LEU A 94 10.31 -7.74 -3.15
N LYS A 95 9.57 -8.68 -2.57
CA LYS A 95 8.24 -9.03 -3.03
C LYS A 95 7.29 -7.83 -3.00
N ARG A 96 7.32 -7.03 -1.94
CA ARG A 96 6.51 -5.79 -1.83
C ARG A 96 6.88 -4.79 -2.91
N LEU A 97 8.17 -4.56 -3.17
CA LEU A 97 8.63 -3.67 -4.25
C LEU A 97 8.19 -4.13 -5.64
N LEU A 98 8.23 -5.44 -5.89
CA LEU A 98 7.86 -6.03 -7.18
C LEU A 98 6.35 -6.06 -7.42
N LEU A 99 5.56 -6.10 -6.35
CA LEU A 99 4.09 -5.99 -6.43
C LEU A 99 3.61 -4.55 -6.65
N LEU A 100 4.49 -3.56 -6.51
CA LEU A 100 4.15 -2.18 -6.86
C LEU A 100 3.95 -2.09 -8.38
N PRO A 101 2.85 -1.48 -8.85
CA PRO A 101 2.59 -1.36 -10.27
C PRO A 101 3.74 -0.59 -10.96
N PRO A 102 4.24 -1.07 -12.09
CA PRO A 102 5.23 -0.35 -12.87
C PRO A 102 4.66 0.98 -13.38
N LYS A 103 5.56 1.91 -13.70
CA LYS A 103 5.29 3.33 -14.02
C LYS A 103 4.21 3.58 -15.08
N ASP A 104 3.90 2.61 -15.95
CA ASP A 104 3.09 2.81 -17.15
C ASP A 104 2.04 1.73 -17.46
N THR A 105 1.79 0.75 -16.58
CA THR A 105 0.81 -0.29 -16.87
C THR A 105 -0.36 -0.29 -15.89
N ASN A 106 -1.49 0.09 -16.42
CA ASN A 106 -2.83 -0.07 -15.89
C ASN A 106 -3.24 0.88 -14.75
N THR A 107 -3.67 2.05 -15.16
CA THR A 107 -4.32 3.12 -14.42
C THR A 107 -5.46 2.62 -13.51
N SER A 108 -6.17 1.60 -13.93
CA SER A 108 -7.31 0.98 -13.26
C SER A 108 -6.92 0.31 -11.93
N SER A 109 -5.77 -0.38 -11.87
CA SER A 109 -5.48 -1.24 -10.72
C SER A 109 -5.21 -0.51 -9.39
N MET A 110 -4.58 0.68 -9.41
CA MET A 110 -4.30 1.42 -8.16
C MET A 110 -5.58 2.05 -7.59
N ILE A 111 -6.39 2.67 -8.45
CA ILE A 111 -7.67 3.25 -8.02
C ILE A 111 -8.63 2.14 -7.57
N ASP A 112 -8.67 1.02 -8.29
CA ASP A 112 -9.49 -0.13 -7.91
C ASP A 112 -9.06 -0.72 -6.56
N GLN A 113 -7.76 -0.80 -6.28
CA GLN A 113 -7.25 -1.22 -4.96
C GLN A 113 -7.69 -0.25 -3.86
N ILE A 114 -7.56 1.07 -4.09
CA ILE A 114 -7.99 2.09 -3.14
C ILE A 114 -9.50 1.99 -2.89
N THR A 115 -10.30 1.91 -3.94
CA THR A 115 -11.76 1.88 -3.83
C THR A 115 -12.25 0.60 -3.15
N THR A 116 -11.71 -0.54 -3.52
CA THR A 116 -11.99 -1.84 -2.88
C THR A 116 -11.63 -1.80 -1.39
N TYR A 117 -10.45 -1.27 -1.06
CA TYR A 117 -10.02 -1.15 0.35
C TYR A 117 -10.95 -0.22 1.14
N VAL A 118 -11.35 0.91 0.56
CA VAL A 118 -12.30 1.84 1.19
C VAL A 118 -13.64 1.16 1.46
N GLU A 119 -14.18 0.42 0.51
CA GLU A 119 -15.46 -0.29 0.66
C GLU A 119 -15.42 -1.35 1.76
N GLN A 120 -14.32 -2.09 1.85
CA GLN A 120 -14.13 -3.13 2.88
C GLN A 120 -13.86 -2.58 4.28
N ASN A 121 -13.34 -1.35 4.38
CA ASN A 121 -12.90 -0.75 5.65
C ASN A 121 -13.63 0.55 6.00
N LEU A 122 -14.84 0.75 5.48
CA LEU A 122 -15.58 2.00 5.60
C LEU A 122 -15.88 2.41 7.06
N SER A 123 -16.04 1.42 7.95
CA SER A 123 -16.27 1.62 9.38
C SER A 123 -15.04 2.15 10.15
N ASN A 124 -13.85 2.07 9.55
CA ASN A 124 -12.65 2.59 10.18
C ASN A 124 -12.64 4.12 10.15
N SER A 125 -12.77 4.76 11.32
CA SER A 125 -12.74 6.22 11.45
C SER A 125 -11.39 6.84 11.12
N GLY A 126 -10.29 6.08 11.26
CA GLY A 126 -8.92 6.49 10.95
C GLY A 126 -8.52 6.31 9.48
N LEU A 127 -9.44 5.92 8.61
CA LEU A 127 -9.15 5.67 7.21
C LEU A 127 -8.73 6.95 6.49
N THR A 128 -7.49 7.00 6.05
CA THR A 128 -6.89 8.13 5.31
C THR A 128 -6.13 7.65 4.09
N LEU A 129 -5.94 8.54 3.10
CA LEU A 129 -5.11 8.21 1.95
C LEU A 129 -3.66 7.92 2.36
N LYS A 130 -3.16 8.61 3.39
CA LYS A 130 -1.83 8.34 3.96
C LYS A 130 -1.73 6.89 4.43
N PHE A 131 -2.67 6.44 5.24
CA PHE A 131 -2.71 5.06 5.72
C PHE A 131 -2.74 4.04 4.56
N ILE A 132 -3.62 4.27 3.57
CA ILE A 132 -3.72 3.38 2.40
C ILE A 132 -2.41 3.38 1.60
N SER A 133 -1.81 4.54 1.39
CA SER A 133 -0.55 4.67 0.64
C SER A 133 0.59 3.92 1.31
N GLU A 134 0.77 4.11 2.63
CA GLU A 134 1.89 3.58 3.39
C GLU A 134 1.72 2.10 3.77
N GLN A 135 0.51 1.71 4.19
CA GLN A 135 0.26 0.39 4.78
C GLN A 135 -0.37 -0.64 3.81
N VAL A 136 -1.00 -0.18 2.73
CA VAL A 136 -1.69 -1.07 1.78
C VAL A 136 -0.98 -1.09 0.44
N LEU A 137 -0.67 0.09 -0.11
CA LEU A 137 -0.04 0.21 -1.42
C LEU A 137 1.49 0.23 -1.35
N PHE A 138 2.07 0.54 -0.20
CA PHE A 138 3.52 0.75 -0.01
C PHE A 138 4.09 1.80 -0.96
N MET A 139 3.34 2.88 -1.17
CA MET A 139 3.65 3.94 -2.13
C MET A 139 3.80 5.30 -1.43
N ASN A 140 4.54 6.20 -2.09
CA ASN A 140 4.64 7.58 -1.65
C ASN A 140 3.27 8.27 -1.67
N VAL A 141 2.91 8.93 -0.55
CA VAL A 141 1.60 9.56 -0.34
C VAL A 141 1.33 10.66 -1.37
N ASP A 142 2.34 11.48 -1.69
CA ASP A 142 2.18 12.59 -2.65
C ASP A 142 1.93 12.06 -4.06
N TYR A 143 2.62 10.98 -4.44
CA TYR A 143 2.40 10.30 -5.71
C TYR A 143 0.97 9.75 -5.80
N VAL A 144 0.53 8.99 -4.79
CA VAL A 144 -0.83 8.41 -4.73
C VAL A 144 -1.88 9.50 -4.75
N SER A 145 -1.68 10.60 -4.00
CA SER A 145 -2.61 11.72 -3.93
C SER A 145 -2.78 12.43 -5.28
N LYS A 146 -1.67 12.73 -5.95
CA LYS A 146 -1.69 13.36 -7.27
C LYS A 146 -2.35 12.46 -8.31
N ARG A 147 -2.03 11.18 -8.28
CA ARG A 147 -2.57 10.20 -9.20
C ARG A 147 -4.05 9.95 -8.95
N PHE A 148 -4.47 9.79 -7.70
CA PHE A 148 -5.88 9.68 -7.33
C PHE A 148 -6.69 10.89 -7.81
N PHE A 149 -6.18 12.11 -7.56
CA PHE A 149 -6.85 13.34 -8.03
C PHE A 149 -6.97 13.39 -9.56
N LYS A 150 -5.91 13.02 -10.28
CA LYS A 150 -5.90 13.00 -11.75
C LYS A 150 -6.93 12.04 -12.34
N GLU A 151 -7.10 10.88 -11.72
CA GLU A 151 -7.96 9.80 -12.23
C GLU A 151 -9.40 9.89 -11.72
N ALA A 152 -9.57 10.17 -10.40
CA ALA A 152 -10.89 10.28 -9.79
C ALA A 152 -11.53 11.67 -9.97
N GLY A 153 -10.79 12.68 -10.46
CA GLY A 153 -11.25 14.05 -10.65
C GLY A 153 -11.51 14.83 -9.35
N ARG A 154 -11.21 14.26 -8.19
CA ARG A 154 -11.50 14.82 -6.87
C ARG A 154 -10.51 14.34 -5.80
N LYS A 155 -10.44 15.07 -4.67
CA LYS A 155 -9.60 14.66 -3.53
C LYS A 155 -10.16 13.39 -2.88
N PHE A 156 -9.28 12.56 -2.34
CA PHE A 156 -9.65 11.34 -1.61
C PHE A 156 -10.60 11.61 -0.44
N SER A 157 -10.39 12.71 0.30
CA SER A 157 -11.28 13.10 1.42
C SER A 157 -12.72 13.32 0.98
N ASP A 158 -12.91 13.91 -0.18
CA ASP A 158 -14.25 14.17 -0.74
C ASP A 158 -14.87 12.86 -1.23
N TYR A 159 -14.08 12.02 -1.90
CA TYR A 159 -14.47 10.68 -2.33
C TYR A 159 -14.93 9.83 -1.14
N LEU A 160 -14.11 9.71 -0.08
CA LEU A 160 -14.43 8.95 1.12
C LEU A 160 -15.71 9.45 1.79
N THR A 161 -15.86 10.79 1.86
CA THR A 161 -17.07 11.41 2.39
C THR A 161 -18.30 11.00 1.59
N ASP A 162 -18.24 11.07 0.26
CA ASP A 162 -19.38 10.74 -0.60
C ASP A 162 -19.79 9.27 -0.48
N ILE A 163 -18.81 8.35 -0.41
CA ILE A 163 -19.09 6.92 -0.19
C ILE A 163 -19.74 6.70 1.19
N ARG A 164 -19.22 7.33 2.25
CA ARG A 164 -19.83 7.25 3.59
C ARG A 164 -21.28 7.74 3.61
N ILE A 165 -21.57 8.85 2.96
CA ILE A 165 -22.93 9.38 2.86
C ILE A 165 -23.84 8.50 2.00
N MET A 166 -23.34 7.94 0.91
CA MET A 166 -24.09 7.01 0.07
C MET A 166 -24.49 5.76 0.86
N ARG A 167 -23.56 5.13 1.56
CA ARG A 167 -23.85 3.98 2.43
C ARG A 167 -24.76 4.32 3.59
N ALA A 168 -24.61 5.52 4.19
CA ALA A 168 -25.53 5.99 5.23
C ALA A 168 -26.97 6.09 4.73
N LYS A 169 -27.21 6.59 3.51
CA LYS A 169 -28.55 6.63 2.90
C LYS A 169 -29.14 5.23 2.73
N GLU A 170 -28.36 4.26 2.31
CA GLU A 170 -28.77 2.86 2.16
C GLU A 170 -29.20 2.25 3.50
N TYR A 171 -28.40 2.46 4.57
CA TYR A 171 -28.74 1.98 5.92
C TYR A 171 -29.97 2.69 6.50
N ILE A 172 -30.15 4.00 6.23
CA ILE A 172 -31.36 4.72 6.66
C ILE A 172 -32.59 4.14 5.95
N ALA A 173 -32.51 3.86 4.64
CA ALA A 173 -33.57 3.26 3.88
C ALA A 173 -33.92 1.84 4.39
N ALA A 174 -32.91 1.10 4.88
CA ALA A 174 -33.10 -0.19 5.55
C ALA A 174 -33.68 -0.08 6.98
N GLY A 175 -33.90 1.13 7.49
CA GLY A 175 -34.51 1.37 8.81
C GLY A 175 -33.56 1.23 10.01
N GLU A 176 -32.24 1.25 9.78
CA GLU A 176 -31.27 1.17 10.85
C GLU A 176 -31.22 2.42 11.73
N LYS A 177 -30.81 2.25 12.99
CA LYS A 177 -30.66 3.35 13.96
C LYS A 177 -29.49 4.27 13.57
N ILE A 178 -29.69 5.58 13.63
CA ILE A 178 -28.69 6.60 13.21
C ILE A 178 -27.34 6.44 13.94
N GLN A 179 -27.33 6.05 15.21
CA GLN A 179 -26.10 5.79 15.96
C GLN A 179 -25.29 4.64 15.34
N ILE A 180 -25.96 3.52 15.04
CA ILE A 180 -25.33 2.34 14.41
C ILE A 180 -24.81 2.70 13.02
N ILE A 181 -25.57 3.50 12.27
CA ILE A 181 -25.17 3.96 10.94
C ILE A 181 -23.88 4.78 11.03
N ALA A 182 -23.79 5.73 12.00
CA ALA A 182 -22.57 6.52 12.20
C ALA A 182 -21.34 5.63 12.46
N GLU A 183 -21.47 4.57 13.24
CA GLU A 183 -20.40 3.60 13.47
C GLU A 183 -20.03 2.84 12.20
N LYS A 184 -21.00 2.30 11.49
CA LYS A 184 -20.80 1.52 10.25
C LYS A 184 -20.12 2.32 9.13
N VAL A 185 -20.34 3.63 9.09
CA VAL A 185 -19.71 4.51 8.09
C VAL A 185 -18.46 5.21 8.61
N GLY A 186 -17.88 4.76 9.73
CA GLY A 186 -16.62 5.29 10.26
C GLY A 186 -16.71 6.68 10.86
N CYS A 187 -17.87 7.08 11.34
CA CYS A 187 -18.13 8.35 12.03
C CYS A 187 -18.58 8.14 13.48
N GLY A 188 -18.46 6.93 14.03
CA GLY A 188 -18.94 6.56 15.36
C GLY A 188 -18.30 7.34 16.50
N ASN A 189 -17.03 7.74 16.34
CA ASN A 189 -16.31 8.54 17.35
C ASN A 189 -16.92 9.94 17.55
N ASN A 190 -17.71 10.45 16.59
CA ASN A 190 -18.36 11.76 16.68
C ASN A 190 -19.70 11.76 15.91
N PRO A 191 -20.80 11.30 16.54
CA PRO A 191 -22.13 11.28 15.92
C PRO A 191 -22.64 12.68 15.51
N HIS A 192 -22.21 13.71 16.22
CA HIS A 192 -22.56 15.10 15.87
C HIS A 192 -21.91 15.52 14.56
N TYR A 193 -20.63 15.18 14.39
CA TYR A 193 -19.92 15.39 13.13
C TYR A 193 -20.60 14.66 11.97
N PHE A 194 -21.01 13.40 12.15
CA PHE A 194 -21.75 12.65 11.16
C PHE A 194 -23.02 13.39 10.73
N SER A 195 -23.81 13.87 11.68
CA SER A 195 -25.07 14.59 11.39
C SER A 195 -24.84 15.88 10.60
N GLN A 196 -23.78 16.64 10.95
CA GLN A 196 -23.40 17.85 10.21
C GLN A 196 -22.92 17.52 8.79
N LEU A 197 -22.07 16.48 8.66
CA LEU A 197 -21.53 16.03 7.37
C LEU A 197 -22.66 15.56 6.43
N PHE A 198 -23.57 14.76 6.95
CA PHE A 198 -24.75 14.28 6.22
C PHE A 198 -25.63 15.46 5.78
N LYS A 199 -25.93 16.41 6.69
CA LYS A 199 -26.71 17.61 6.35
C LYS A 199 -26.02 18.45 5.28
N LYS A 200 -24.70 18.65 5.38
CA LYS A 200 -23.93 19.40 4.38
C LYS A 200 -24.01 18.77 2.98
N LYS A 201 -24.04 17.44 2.90
CA LYS A 201 -24.06 16.70 1.61
C LYS A 201 -25.46 16.45 1.06
N THR A 202 -26.50 16.40 1.91
CA THR A 202 -27.86 16.03 1.49
C THR A 202 -28.89 17.15 1.66
N GLY A 203 -28.52 18.24 2.35
CA GLY A 203 -29.41 19.35 2.68
C GLY A 203 -30.23 19.13 3.97
N MET A 204 -30.30 17.92 4.52
CA MET A 204 -31.11 17.59 5.70
C MET A 204 -30.37 16.66 6.67
N THR A 205 -30.79 16.64 7.95
CA THR A 205 -30.21 15.74 8.94
C THR A 205 -30.55 14.28 8.65
N PRO A 206 -29.77 13.29 9.14
CA PRO A 206 -30.11 11.87 8.98
C PRO A 206 -31.50 11.49 9.46
N SER A 207 -31.95 12.07 10.59
CA SER A 207 -33.30 11.84 11.13
C SER A 207 -34.38 12.39 10.21
N ALA A 208 -34.25 13.65 9.75
CA ALA A 208 -35.18 14.24 8.81
C ALA A 208 -35.25 13.47 7.49
N TYR A 209 -34.09 12.96 7.02
CA TYR A 209 -34.03 12.10 5.83
C TYR A 209 -34.78 10.77 6.05
N SER A 210 -34.61 10.15 7.22
CA SER A 210 -35.36 8.94 7.60
C SER A 210 -36.88 9.17 7.63
N ASP A 211 -37.31 10.30 8.20
CA ASP A 211 -38.74 10.64 8.28
C ASP A 211 -39.36 10.90 6.89
N CYS A 212 -38.58 11.46 5.96
CA CYS A 212 -39.02 11.64 4.58
C CYS A 212 -39.22 10.31 3.81
N LEU A 213 -38.44 9.27 4.13
CA LEU A 213 -38.56 7.96 3.48
C LEU A 213 -39.73 7.12 4.01
N ARG A 214 -40.26 7.45 5.20
CA ARG A 214 -41.39 6.74 5.82
C ARG A 214 -42.76 7.28 5.44
N LYS A 215 -42.79 8.40 4.74
CA LYS A 215 -44.03 9.02 4.19
C LYS A 215 -44.33 8.51 2.79
#